data_266ee56c08a8cd739b146f2960a723fa
#
_entry.id   266ee56c08a8cd739b146f2960a723fa
#
_cell.length_a   1.000
_cell.length_b   1.000
_cell.length_c   1.000
_cell.angle_alpha   90.00
_cell.angle_beta   90.00
_cell.angle_gamma   90.00
#
_symmetry.space_group_name_H-M   'P 1'
#
loop_
_entity.id
_entity.type
_entity.pdbx_description
1 polymer ?
#
loop_
_entity_poly.entity_id
_entity_poly.type
_entity_poly.pdbx_seq_one_letter_code
_entity_poly.pdbx_strand_id
1 'polypeptide(L)'
;MATPPSSFPCSQEDVLLEALEDYEKKQEAVYDPVSFGDIGTYLQNKRAKLQRQAEAVQAESDTLHGCAIYVNGRTDPPYAELRRLILLHGGRFVPYLDAKRDVTHIVTTDLTPQKRREFQALRVVRPAWVVDSCRLRAKQPCAAYALDTHDMICLLYTSPSPRD
;
A
#
# COMPACT_ATOMS: atom_id res chain seq x y z
N MET A 1 27.37 -16.72 54.63
CA MET A 1 27.75 -16.99 53.25
C MET A 1 26.50 -16.84 52.41
N ALA A 2 26.32 -15.70 51.81
CA ALA A 2 25.19 -15.38 50.93
C ALA A 2 25.67 -15.47 49.49
N THR A 3 25.04 -16.34 48.70
CA THR A 3 25.24 -16.45 47.26
C THR A 3 24.56 -15.28 46.56
N PRO A 4 25.22 -14.58 45.64
CA PRO A 4 24.56 -13.56 44.86
C PRO A 4 23.66 -14.20 43.79
N PRO A 5 22.53 -13.56 43.41
CA PRO A 5 21.72 -14.03 42.32
C PRO A 5 22.44 -13.69 40.98
N SER A 6 22.75 -14.73 40.22
CA SER A 6 23.21 -14.58 38.84
C SER A 6 21.95 -14.45 37.94
N SER A 7 21.65 -13.25 37.54
CA SER A 7 20.76 -13.01 36.39
C SER A 7 21.43 -11.98 35.50
N PHE A 8 22.30 -12.46 34.60
CA PHE A 8 22.64 -11.70 33.42
C PHE A 8 21.49 -11.78 32.42
N PRO A 9 21.09 -10.66 31.85
CA PRO A 9 20.05 -10.69 30.83
C PRO A 9 20.56 -11.43 29.61
N CYS A 10 19.75 -12.34 29.23
CA CYS A 10 19.77 -13.19 28.08
C CYS A 10 19.98 -12.40 26.78
N SER A 11 20.45 -13.11 25.77
CA SER A 11 20.84 -12.65 24.44
C SER A 11 19.88 -11.64 23.79
N GLN A 12 20.41 -10.86 22.85
CA GLN A 12 19.61 -9.88 22.05
C GLN A 12 18.34 -10.49 21.44
N GLU A 13 18.30 -11.80 21.24
CA GLU A 13 17.14 -12.55 20.74
C GLU A 13 15.98 -12.58 21.73
N ASP A 14 16.25 -12.69 23.01
CA ASP A 14 15.19 -12.75 24.05
C ASP A 14 14.53 -11.38 24.24
N VAL A 15 15.30 -10.30 24.13
CA VAL A 15 14.78 -8.92 24.18
C VAL A 15 13.90 -8.61 22.96
N LEU A 16 14.26 -9.17 21.80
CA LEU A 16 13.47 -9.05 20.57
C LEU A 16 12.18 -9.86 20.63
N LEU A 17 12.22 -11.05 21.23
CA LEU A 17 11.04 -11.90 21.45
C LEU A 17 10.06 -11.24 22.42
N GLU A 18 10.55 -10.70 23.53
CA GLU A 18 9.73 -9.99 24.52
C GLU A 18 9.12 -8.70 23.92
N ALA A 19 9.85 -7.98 23.10
CA ALA A 19 9.36 -6.81 22.38
C ALA A 19 8.29 -7.18 21.31
N LEU A 20 8.42 -8.34 20.68
CA LEU A 20 7.42 -8.86 19.73
C LEU A 20 6.15 -9.32 20.45
N GLU A 21 6.27 -10.01 21.60
CA GLU A 21 5.12 -10.41 22.43
C GLU A 21 4.37 -9.20 23.00
N ASP A 22 5.08 -8.17 23.45
CA ASP A 22 4.48 -6.91 23.88
C ASP A 22 3.81 -6.15 22.73
N TYR A 23 4.37 -6.23 21.53
CA TYR A 23 3.77 -5.66 20.34
C TYR A 23 2.49 -6.40 19.93
N GLU A 24 2.48 -7.72 19.99
CA GLU A 24 1.30 -8.56 19.74
C GLU A 24 0.21 -8.34 20.79
N LYS A 25 0.56 -8.31 22.10
CA LYS A 25 -0.37 -7.97 23.19
C LYS A 25 -0.98 -6.58 23.05
N LYS A 26 -0.18 -5.58 22.63
CA LYS A 26 -0.70 -4.25 22.33
C LYS A 26 -1.63 -4.23 21.11
N GLN A 27 -1.40 -5.12 20.16
CA GLN A 27 -2.28 -5.27 18.99
C GLN A 27 -3.61 -5.95 19.37
N GLU A 28 -3.58 -6.96 20.25
CA GLU A 28 -4.78 -7.65 20.75
C GLU A 28 -5.62 -6.73 21.66
N ALA A 29 -5.00 -5.91 22.50
CA ALA A 29 -5.70 -4.97 23.38
C ALA A 29 -6.45 -3.83 22.64
N VAL A 30 -6.16 -3.64 21.35
CA VAL A 30 -6.86 -2.67 20.47
C VAL A 30 -7.91 -3.36 19.60
N TYR A 31 -7.96 -4.70 19.61
CA TYR A 31 -8.97 -5.47 18.92
C TYR A 31 -10.19 -5.65 19.84
N ASP A 32 -11.05 -4.63 19.86
CA ASP A 32 -12.41 -4.82 20.35
C ASP A 32 -13.15 -5.69 19.32
N PRO A 33 -13.62 -6.90 19.67
CA PRO A 33 -14.36 -7.74 18.74
C PRO A 33 -15.67 -7.01 18.43
N VAL A 34 -15.64 -6.24 17.36
CA VAL A 34 -16.82 -5.54 16.85
C VAL A 34 -17.89 -6.59 16.62
N SER A 35 -18.97 -6.50 17.36
CA SER A 35 -20.19 -7.22 17.11
C SER A 35 -20.47 -7.22 15.60
N PHE A 36 -20.71 -8.38 15.02
CA PHE A 36 -20.84 -8.65 13.58
C PHE A 36 -21.94 -7.83 12.88
N GLY A 37 -22.51 -6.83 13.56
CA GLY A 37 -23.63 -6.01 13.11
C GLY A 37 -23.27 -4.65 12.48
N ASP A 38 -22.03 -4.15 12.63
CA ASP A 38 -21.69 -2.83 12.12
C ASP A 38 -20.43 -2.84 11.23
N ILE A 39 -20.65 -3.14 9.94
CA ILE A 39 -19.63 -3.09 8.89
C ILE A 39 -19.02 -1.67 8.78
N GLY A 40 -19.81 -0.63 9.06
CA GLY A 40 -19.35 0.76 9.03
C GLY A 40 -18.25 1.04 10.05
N THR A 41 -18.47 0.65 11.30
CA THR A 41 -17.49 0.80 12.39
C THR A 41 -16.25 -0.05 12.15
N TYR A 42 -16.38 -1.28 11.65
CA TYR A 42 -15.24 -2.11 11.25
C TYR A 42 -14.36 -1.44 10.20
N LEU A 43 -14.97 -0.89 9.14
CA LEU A 43 -14.23 -0.21 8.07
C LEU A 43 -13.55 1.07 8.57
N GLN A 44 -14.19 1.83 9.46
CA GLN A 44 -13.60 3.01 10.09
C GLN A 44 -12.36 2.65 10.93
N ASN A 45 -12.47 1.63 11.78
CA ASN A 45 -11.36 1.14 12.59
C ASN A 45 -10.20 0.63 11.73
N LYS A 46 -10.50 -0.11 10.66
CA LYS A 46 -9.49 -0.58 9.71
C LYS A 46 -8.78 0.59 9.02
N ARG A 47 -9.49 1.63 8.62
CA ARG A 47 -8.91 2.84 8.03
C ARG A 47 -8.01 3.58 9.02
N ALA A 48 -8.49 3.78 10.25
CA ALA A 48 -7.71 4.42 11.31
C ALA A 48 -6.42 3.66 11.62
N LYS A 49 -6.47 2.32 11.66
CA LYS A 49 -5.27 1.48 11.84
C LYS A 49 -4.27 1.66 10.68
N LEU A 50 -4.74 1.62 9.43
CA LEU A 50 -3.89 1.82 8.26
C LEU A 50 -3.26 3.21 8.23
N GLN A 51 -4.00 4.24 8.65
CA GLN A 51 -3.50 5.60 8.74
C GLN A 51 -2.41 5.73 9.81
N ARG A 52 -2.62 5.22 11.02
CA ARG A 52 -1.60 5.21 12.08
C ARG A 52 -0.32 4.47 11.65
N GLN A 53 -0.46 3.34 10.94
CA GLN A 53 0.68 2.62 10.38
C GLN A 53 1.42 3.43 9.31
N ALA A 54 0.72 4.24 8.54
CA ALA A 54 1.34 5.12 7.54
C ALA A 54 2.07 6.29 8.20
N GLU A 55 1.49 6.90 9.25
CA GLU A 55 2.08 7.99 10.02
C GLU A 55 3.32 7.56 10.81
N ALA A 56 3.40 6.28 11.20
CA ALA A 56 4.56 5.72 11.89
C ALA A 56 5.80 5.51 10.99
N VAL A 57 5.62 5.54 9.66
CA VAL A 57 6.73 5.41 8.72
C VAL A 57 7.45 6.74 8.59
N GLN A 58 8.73 6.77 8.97
CA GLN A 58 9.57 7.94 8.73
C GLN A 58 9.92 8.01 7.24
N ALA A 59 9.62 9.15 6.61
CA ALA A 59 9.98 9.37 5.23
C ALA A 59 11.50 9.57 5.07
N GLU A 60 12.11 8.86 4.16
CA GLU A 60 13.53 9.00 3.79
C GLU A 60 13.76 10.13 2.77
N SER A 61 12.71 10.49 2.03
CA SER A 61 12.76 11.57 1.05
C SER A 61 11.36 12.13 0.76
N ASP A 62 11.31 13.31 0.16
CA ASP A 62 10.08 14.02 -0.22
C ASP A 62 9.75 13.90 -1.71
N THR A 63 10.30 12.89 -2.38
CA THR A 63 10.16 12.72 -3.84
C THR A 63 8.70 12.65 -4.31
N LEU A 64 7.84 11.98 -3.54
CA LEU A 64 6.42 11.82 -3.82
C LEU A 64 5.54 12.74 -2.97
N HIS A 65 6.12 13.75 -2.33
CA HIS A 65 5.37 14.72 -1.54
C HIS A 65 4.23 15.35 -2.36
N GLY A 66 3.06 15.48 -1.76
CA GLY A 66 1.86 16.00 -2.42
C GLY A 66 1.19 15.02 -3.39
N CYS A 67 1.73 13.80 -3.56
CA CYS A 67 1.07 12.75 -4.33
C CYS A 67 0.21 11.88 -3.42
N ALA A 68 -1.08 11.80 -3.72
CA ALA A 68 -2.01 10.84 -3.11
C ALA A 68 -2.21 9.70 -4.11
N ILE A 69 -1.73 8.52 -3.76
CA ILE A 69 -1.59 7.39 -4.69
C ILE A 69 -2.51 6.25 -4.28
N TYR A 70 -3.36 5.82 -5.20
CA TYR A 70 -4.19 4.63 -5.09
C TYR A 70 -3.65 3.53 -6.01
N VAL A 71 -3.46 2.34 -5.47
CA VAL A 71 -3.01 1.18 -6.24
C VAL A 71 -4.21 0.29 -6.57
N ASN A 72 -4.42 0.03 -7.85
CA ASN A 72 -5.55 -0.77 -8.33
C ASN A 72 -5.07 -2.06 -8.99
N GLY A 73 -5.69 -3.17 -8.57
CA GLY A 73 -5.45 -4.48 -9.16
C GLY A 73 -4.14 -5.13 -8.74
N ARG A 74 -3.73 -6.14 -9.52
CA ARG A 74 -2.46 -6.83 -9.33
C ARG A 74 -1.35 -6.03 -9.98
N THR A 75 -0.28 -5.79 -9.26
CA THR A 75 0.86 -4.99 -9.73
C THR A 75 2.18 -5.71 -9.51
N ASP A 76 3.18 -5.34 -10.29
CA ASP A 76 4.58 -5.69 -10.10
C ASP A 76 5.37 -4.36 -10.04
N PRO A 77 6.02 -4.03 -8.91
CA PRO A 77 6.08 -4.74 -7.62
C PRO A 77 4.72 -4.94 -6.93
N PRO A 78 4.64 -5.88 -5.97
CA PRO A 78 3.40 -6.15 -5.25
C PRO A 78 2.93 -4.95 -4.42
N TYR A 79 1.62 -4.91 -4.15
CA TYR A 79 0.95 -3.85 -3.40
C TYR A 79 1.67 -3.41 -2.11
N ALA A 80 2.15 -4.38 -1.32
CA ALA A 80 2.83 -4.10 -0.06
C ALA A 80 4.13 -3.32 -0.26
N GLU A 81 4.88 -3.66 -1.29
CA GLU A 81 6.13 -2.99 -1.63
C GLU A 81 5.88 -1.59 -2.21
N LEU A 82 4.92 -1.45 -3.11
CA LEU A 82 4.52 -0.13 -3.60
C LEU A 82 4.06 0.78 -2.47
N ARG A 83 3.25 0.25 -1.54
CA ARG A 83 2.83 1.00 -0.35
C ARG A 83 4.04 1.47 0.46
N ARG A 84 5.01 0.58 0.72
CA ARG A 84 6.23 0.91 1.45
C ARG A 84 7.02 2.02 0.73
N LEU A 85 7.27 1.88 -0.57
CA LEU A 85 7.99 2.88 -1.37
C LEU A 85 7.29 4.25 -1.33
N ILE A 86 5.97 4.29 -1.51
CA ILE A 86 5.20 5.53 -1.48
C ILE A 86 5.36 6.24 -0.13
N LEU A 87 5.23 5.52 0.98
CA LEU A 87 5.34 6.09 2.32
C LEU A 87 6.77 6.54 2.65
N LEU A 88 7.78 5.75 2.30
CA LEU A 88 9.20 6.11 2.51
C LEU A 88 9.61 7.36 1.73
N HIS A 89 8.98 7.62 0.60
CA HIS A 89 9.30 8.77 -0.24
C HIS A 89 8.30 9.94 -0.09
N GLY A 90 7.64 10.03 1.06
CA GLY A 90 6.80 11.18 1.44
C GLY A 90 5.45 11.27 0.70
N GLY A 91 5.04 10.21 -0.02
CA GLY A 91 3.74 10.13 -0.67
C GLY A 91 2.63 9.67 0.28
N ARG A 92 1.41 10.08 0.02
CA ARG A 92 0.21 9.60 0.73
C ARG A 92 -0.35 8.37 0.04
N PHE A 93 -0.32 7.24 0.72
CA PHE A 93 -0.95 6.02 0.23
C PHE A 93 -2.45 6.01 0.57
N VAL A 94 -3.30 5.79 -0.45
CA VAL A 94 -4.76 5.74 -0.31
C VAL A 94 -5.20 4.28 -0.48
N PRO A 95 -5.64 3.60 0.60
CA PRO A 95 -6.01 2.18 0.53
C PRO A 95 -7.36 1.93 -0.13
N TYR A 96 -8.27 2.91 -0.10
CA TYR A 96 -9.63 2.81 -0.65
C TYR A 96 -9.97 4.05 -1.47
N LEU A 97 -10.59 3.85 -2.63
CA LEU A 97 -11.04 4.95 -3.49
C LEU A 97 -12.45 5.37 -3.12
N ASP A 98 -12.60 6.09 -2.02
CA ASP A 98 -13.91 6.60 -1.56
C ASP A 98 -14.32 7.85 -2.34
N ALA A 99 -13.38 8.77 -2.53
CA ALA A 99 -13.60 9.96 -3.33
C ALA A 99 -12.44 10.19 -4.30
N LYS A 100 -12.77 10.36 -5.57
CA LYS A 100 -11.77 10.58 -6.64
C LYS A 100 -10.94 11.85 -6.43
N ARG A 101 -11.52 12.88 -5.80
CA ARG A 101 -10.85 14.15 -5.48
C ARG A 101 -9.66 14.00 -4.52
N ASP A 102 -9.67 12.93 -3.70
CA ASP A 102 -8.65 12.70 -2.68
C ASP A 102 -7.41 11.97 -3.24
N VAL A 103 -7.47 11.54 -4.51
CA VAL A 103 -6.43 10.80 -5.19
C VAL A 103 -5.88 11.62 -6.35
N THR A 104 -4.56 11.74 -6.43
CA THR A 104 -3.89 12.44 -7.53
C THR A 104 -3.40 11.49 -8.61
N HIS A 105 -3.01 10.26 -8.23
CA HIS A 105 -2.45 9.27 -9.14
C HIS A 105 -3.05 7.90 -8.87
N ILE A 106 -3.35 7.17 -9.93
CA ILE A 106 -3.74 5.76 -9.88
C ILE A 106 -2.61 4.93 -10.46
N VAL A 107 -2.11 3.99 -9.68
CA VAL A 107 -1.08 3.05 -10.11
C VAL A 107 -1.74 1.71 -10.43
N THR A 108 -1.55 1.22 -11.65
CA THR A 108 -2.11 -0.06 -12.09
C THR A 108 -1.32 -0.61 -13.27
N THR A 109 -1.37 -1.92 -13.45
CA THR A 109 -0.83 -2.59 -14.64
C THR A 109 -1.86 -2.60 -15.76
N ASP A 110 -3.12 -2.85 -15.41
CA ASP A 110 -4.23 -2.98 -16.36
C ASP A 110 -5.48 -2.28 -15.87
N LEU A 111 -6.29 -1.80 -16.81
CA LEU A 111 -7.61 -1.24 -16.55
C LEU A 111 -8.67 -1.85 -17.46
N THR A 112 -9.75 -2.30 -16.84
CA THR A 112 -10.95 -2.65 -17.62
C THR A 112 -11.51 -1.42 -18.34
N PRO A 113 -12.21 -1.57 -19.47
CA PRO A 113 -12.81 -0.46 -20.20
C PRO A 113 -13.72 0.42 -19.34
N GLN A 114 -14.45 -0.20 -18.40
CA GLN A 114 -15.30 0.52 -17.44
C GLN A 114 -14.48 1.41 -16.50
N LYS A 115 -13.41 0.87 -15.86
CA LYS A 115 -12.54 1.63 -14.99
C LYS A 115 -11.77 2.72 -15.72
N ARG A 116 -11.42 2.50 -16.98
CA ARG A 116 -10.80 3.53 -17.83
C ARG A 116 -11.70 4.75 -17.97
N ARG A 117 -12.98 4.56 -18.28
CA ARG A 117 -13.97 5.66 -18.34
C ARG A 117 -14.12 6.34 -16.97
N GLU A 118 -14.09 5.54 -15.92
CA GLU A 118 -14.21 6.03 -14.56
C GLU A 118 -13.03 6.92 -14.14
N PHE A 119 -11.83 6.59 -14.58
CA PHE A 119 -10.58 7.24 -14.18
C PHE A 119 -10.06 8.29 -15.19
N GLN A 120 -10.84 8.65 -16.20
CA GLN A 120 -10.42 9.60 -17.25
C GLN A 120 -9.87 10.93 -16.73
N ALA A 121 -10.41 11.43 -15.60
CA ALA A 121 -9.99 12.68 -15.01
C ALA A 121 -8.75 12.56 -14.10
N LEU A 122 -8.28 11.34 -13.86
CA LEU A 122 -7.16 11.05 -12.96
C LEU A 122 -5.92 10.64 -13.74
N ARG A 123 -4.75 10.86 -13.14
CA ARG A 123 -3.47 10.45 -13.73
C ARG A 123 -3.28 8.96 -13.47
N VAL A 124 -3.41 8.16 -14.51
CA VAL A 124 -3.18 6.71 -14.43
C VAL A 124 -1.79 6.41 -14.95
N VAL A 125 -0.99 5.73 -14.12
CA VAL A 125 0.42 5.42 -14.41
C VAL A 125 0.73 3.96 -14.10
N ARG A 126 1.76 3.43 -14.78
CA ARG A 126 2.30 2.09 -14.51
C ARG A 126 3.05 2.05 -13.17
N PRO A 127 3.15 0.90 -12.50
CA PRO A 127 3.91 0.74 -11.25
C PRO A 127 5.37 1.21 -11.34
N ALA A 128 5.99 1.06 -12.52
CA ALA A 128 7.34 1.53 -12.80
C ALA A 128 7.53 3.03 -12.50
N TRP A 129 6.47 3.85 -12.63
CA TRP A 129 6.54 5.27 -12.29
C TRP A 129 6.91 5.50 -10.82
N VAL A 130 6.35 4.74 -9.90
CA VAL A 130 6.69 4.82 -8.47
C VAL A 130 8.13 4.37 -8.26
N VAL A 131 8.49 3.21 -8.80
CA VAL A 131 9.83 2.62 -8.64
C VAL A 131 10.93 3.54 -9.15
N ASP A 132 10.77 4.06 -10.36
CA ASP A 132 11.78 4.93 -10.99
C ASP A 132 11.84 6.30 -10.32
N SER A 133 10.70 6.88 -9.90
CA SER A 133 10.69 8.13 -9.14
C SER A 133 11.43 7.98 -7.81
N CYS A 134 11.23 6.86 -7.10
CA CYS A 134 11.93 6.58 -5.84
C CYS A 134 13.42 6.35 -6.09
N ARG A 135 13.78 5.52 -7.07
CA ARG A 135 15.18 5.20 -7.42
C ARG A 135 15.98 6.43 -7.81
N LEU A 136 15.39 7.31 -8.62
CA LEU A 136 16.04 8.53 -9.11
C LEU A 136 15.92 9.69 -8.12
N ARG A 137 15.21 9.50 -7.00
CA ARG A 137 14.88 10.56 -6.04
C ARG A 137 14.32 11.82 -6.69
N ALA A 138 13.61 11.65 -7.80
CA ALA A 138 13.01 12.72 -8.58
C ALA A 138 11.70 12.25 -9.19
N LYS A 139 10.63 13.01 -8.98
CA LYS A 139 9.31 12.70 -9.54
C LYS A 139 9.37 12.66 -11.06
N GLN A 140 9.12 11.50 -11.66
CA GLN A 140 9.16 11.31 -13.10
C GLN A 140 7.90 11.85 -13.79
N PRO A 141 7.99 12.26 -15.07
CA PRO A 141 6.84 12.73 -15.83
C PRO A 141 5.83 11.59 -16.04
N CYS A 142 4.58 11.81 -15.64
CA CYS A 142 3.53 10.79 -15.74
C CYS A 142 3.28 10.33 -17.19
N ALA A 143 3.51 11.19 -18.17
CA ALA A 143 3.30 10.89 -19.59
C ALA A 143 4.15 9.70 -20.08
N ALA A 144 5.39 9.55 -19.57
CA ALA A 144 6.27 8.44 -19.93
C ALA A 144 5.80 7.08 -19.37
N TYR A 145 4.95 7.11 -18.38
CA TYR A 145 4.44 5.92 -17.68
C TYR A 145 2.93 5.76 -17.80
N ALA A 146 2.30 6.51 -18.67
CA ALA A 146 0.87 6.39 -18.94
C ALA A 146 0.56 4.99 -19.49
N LEU A 147 -0.63 4.49 -19.18
CA LEU A 147 -1.12 3.25 -19.78
C LEU A 147 -1.53 3.51 -21.21
N ASP A 148 -0.82 2.88 -22.16
CA ASP A 148 -1.14 2.97 -23.56
C ASP A 148 -2.49 2.32 -23.87
N THR A 149 -3.25 2.98 -24.73
CA THR A 149 -4.53 2.44 -25.22
C THR A 149 -4.35 1.18 -26.05
N HIS A 150 -3.13 0.92 -26.54
CA HIS A 150 -2.83 -0.16 -27.49
C HIS A 150 -2.68 -1.53 -26.82
N ASP A 151 -2.20 -1.61 -25.59
CA ASP A 151 -1.97 -2.89 -24.90
C ASP A 151 -3.28 -3.63 -24.54
N MET A 152 -4.43 -2.96 -24.64
CA MET A 152 -5.73 -3.55 -24.32
C MET A 152 -6.41 -4.31 -25.47
N ILE A 153 -5.95 -4.15 -26.70
CA ILE A 153 -6.57 -4.84 -27.86
C ILE A 153 -6.13 -6.31 -27.92
N CYS A 154 -4.92 -6.62 -27.44
CA CYS A 154 -4.39 -7.99 -27.44
C CYS A 154 -5.09 -8.94 -26.44
N LEU A 155 -5.63 -8.43 -25.33
CA LEU A 155 -6.30 -9.28 -24.33
C LEU A 155 -7.76 -9.59 -24.63
N LEU A 156 -8.38 -8.88 -25.58
CA LEU A 156 -9.75 -9.18 -26.04
C LEU A 156 -9.81 -10.28 -27.09
N TYR A 157 -8.67 -10.74 -27.60
CA TYR A 157 -8.56 -11.79 -28.61
C TYR A 157 -7.97 -13.08 -28.05
N THR A 158 -8.45 -13.54 -26.90
CA THR A 158 -8.26 -14.94 -26.53
C THR A 158 -9.38 -15.76 -27.15
N SER A 159 -9.00 -16.47 -28.22
CA SER A 159 -9.62 -17.63 -28.87
C SER A 159 -11.09 -17.89 -28.63
N PRO A 160 -11.89 -17.98 -29.68
CA PRO A 160 -13.14 -18.72 -29.60
C PRO A 160 -12.81 -20.16 -29.23
N SER A 161 -13.35 -20.63 -28.10
CA SER A 161 -13.37 -22.03 -27.76
C SER A 161 -13.99 -22.80 -28.93
N PRO A 162 -13.32 -23.82 -29.48
CA PRO A 162 -14.00 -24.70 -30.42
C PRO A 162 -15.05 -25.47 -29.65
N ARG A 163 -16.30 -25.16 -29.90
CA ARG A 163 -17.44 -26.06 -29.61
C ARG A 163 -17.64 -26.87 -30.86
N ASP A 164 -17.31 -28.13 -30.76
CA ASP A 164 -17.99 -29.24 -31.42
C ASP A 164 -18.33 -30.28 -30.38
#